data_295698542f516371d3620ae72623da65
#
_entry.id   295698542f516371d3620ae72623da65
#
_cell.length_a   1.000
_cell.length_b   1.000
_cell.length_c   1.000
_cell.angle_alpha   90.00
_cell.angle_beta   90.00
_cell.angle_gamma   90.00
#
_symmetry.space_group_name_H-M   'P 1'
#
loop_
_entity.id
_entity.type
_entity.pdbx_description
1 polymer ?
#
loop_
_entity_poly.entity_id
_entity_poly.type
_entity_poly.pdbx_seq_one_letter_code
_entity_poly.pdbx_strand_id
1 'polypeptide(L)'
;MKKNTAQQVTAEPLDWHRADIIAALKKRGWTIRALAEQANVHPTTIYGALIKPYPKSERVIADALGLKPEQIWPQRYAARNFQPVLYRAVNA
;
A
#
# COMPACT_ATOMS: atom_id res chain seq x y z
N MET A 1 -0.96 -25.79 -12.93
CA MET A 1 -0.70 -24.66 -13.33
C MET A 1 -1.64 -23.93 -14.10
N LYS A 2 -2.29 -24.37 -15.01
CA LYS A 2 -3.15 -23.64 -15.76
C LYS A 2 -4.28 -23.10 -15.06
N LYS A 3 -4.85 -23.74 -14.11
CA LYS A 3 -5.94 -23.21 -13.40
C LYS A 3 -5.60 -21.94 -12.78
N ASN A 4 -4.37 -21.76 -12.42
CA ASN A 4 -3.98 -20.51 -11.82
C ASN A 4 -4.17 -19.36 -12.73
N THR A 5 -3.96 -19.59 -13.98
CA THR A 5 -4.12 -18.55 -14.94
C THR A 5 -5.54 -18.04 -14.98
N ALA A 6 -6.47 -18.92 -14.90
CA ALA A 6 -7.84 -18.52 -14.91
C ALA A 6 -8.18 -17.67 -13.71
N GLN A 7 -7.67 -18.02 -12.58
CA GLN A 7 -7.93 -17.24 -11.41
C GLN A 7 -7.36 -15.87 -11.51
N GLN A 8 -6.17 -15.77 -12.04
CA GLN A 8 -5.55 -14.50 -12.17
C GLN A 8 -6.30 -13.58 -13.09
N VAL A 9 -6.87 -14.12 -14.11
CA VAL A 9 -7.57 -13.32 -15.06
C VAL A 9 -8.78 -12.63 -14.42
N THR A 10 -9.47 -13.34 -13.57
CA THR A 10 -10.67 -12.80 -13.00
C THR A 10 -10.45 -12.04 -11.72
N ALA A 11 -9.34 -12.26 -11.07
CA ALA A 11 -9.11 -11.64 -9.78
C ALA A 11 -8.63 -10.22 -9.93
N GLU A 12 -9.13 -9.35 -9.08
CA GLU A 12 -8.64 -8.01 -9.06
C GLU A 12 -7.31 -7.96 -8.34
N PRO A 13 -6.49 -6.97 -8.62
CA PRO A 13 -5.20 -6.86 -7.96
C PRO A 13 -5.39 -6.76 -6.45
N LEU A 14 -4.58 -7.48 -5.74
CA LEU A 14 -4.61 -7.44 -4.28
C LEU A 14 -3.54 -6.51 -3.77
N ASP A 15 -3.78 -5.96 -2.59
CA ASP A 15 -2.74 -5.19 -1.91
C ASP A 15 -1.57 -6.11 -1.63
N TRP A 16 -0.38 -5.57 -1.67
CA TRP A 16 0.81 -6.36 -1.34
C TRP A 16 0.74 -6.77 0.12
N HIS A 17 1.21 -7.96 0.41
CA HIS A 17 1.34 -8.41 1.79
C HIS A 17 2.48 -7.63 2.44
N ARG A 18 2.34 -7.35 3.72
CA ARG A 18 3.37 -6.57 4.41
C ARG A 18 4.75 -7.20 4.31
N ALA A 19 4.83 -8.52 4.29
CA ALA A 19 6.12 -9.18 4.17
C ALA A 19 6.79 -8.88 2.83
N ASP A 20 5.99 -8.76 1.79
CA ASP A 20 6.51 -8.46 0.47
C ASP A 20 7.00 -7.02 0.39
N ILE A 21 6.32 -6.12 1.07
CA ILE A 21 6.74 -4.73 1.10
C ILE A 21 8.07 -4.61 1.84
N ILE A 22 8.19 -5.28 2.97
CA ILE A 22 9.42 -5.25 3.74
C ILE A 22 10.57 -5.84 2.95
N ALA A 23 10.31 -6.94 2.25
CA ALA A 23 11.34 -7.58 1.44
C ALA A 23 11.78 -6.66 0.31
N ALA A 24 10.83 -6.00 -0.34
CA ALA A 24 11.16 -5.10 -1.43
C ALA A 24 12.00 -3.92 -0.93
N LEU A 25 11.65 -3.39 0.23
CA LEU A 25 12.43 -2.30 0.82
C LEU A 25 13.85 -2.77 1.12
N LYS A 26 14.00 -3.95 1.69
CA LYS A 26 15.32 -4.46 2.01
C LYS A 26 16.16 -4.66 0.77
N LYS A 27 15.56 -5.10 -0.31
CA LYS A 27 16.29 -5.28 -1.55
C LYS A 27 16.83 -3.98 -2.08
N ARG A 28 16.24 -2.87 -1.70
CA ARG A 28 16.70 -1.56 -2.11
C ARG A 28 17.57 -0.89 -1.05
N GLY A 29 17.90 -1.64 -0.01
CA GLY A 29 18.77 -1.12 1.03
C GLY A 29 18.09 -0.39 2.15
N TRP A 30 16.76 -0.47 2.23
CA TRP A 30 16.02 0.21 3.28
C TRP A 30 15.64 -0.75 4.39
N THR A 31 15.74 -0.27 5.63
CA THR A 31 15.07 -0.92 6.74
C THR A 31 13.93 -0.02 7.15
N ILE A 32 12.97 -0.56 7.90
CA ILE A 32 11.87 0.27 8.38
C ILE A 32 12.39 1.39 9.27
N ARG A 33 13.39 1.08 10.09
CA ARG A 33 13.97 2.08 10.97
C ARG A 33 14.62 3.21 10.17
N ALA A 34 15.39 2.88 9.17
CA ALA A 34 16.05 3.90 8.36
C ALA A 34 15.03 4.75 7.62
N LEU A 35 13.98 4.11 7.13
CA LEU A 35 12.93 4.81 6.42
C LEU A 35 12.20 5.77 7.34
N ALA A 36 11.94 5.34 8.57
CA ALA A 36 11.29 6.18 9.55
C ALA A 36 12.15 7.39 9.90
N GLU A 37 13.44 7.17 10.03
CA GLU A 37 14.36 8.27 10.31
C GLU A 37 14.36 9.27 9.18
N GLN A 38 14.39 8.78 7.97
CA GLN A 38 14.37 9.63 6.80
C GLN A 38 13.10 10.47 6.77
N ALA A 39 11.99 9.90 7.16
CA ALA A 39 10.70 10.59 7.16
C ALA A 39 10.44 11.36 8.45
N ASN A 40 11.36 11.27 9.40
CA ASN A 40 11.25 11.95 10.67
C ASN A 40 10.01 11.51 11.44
N VAL A 41 9.76 10.22 11.48
CA VAL A 41 8.66 9.64 12.25
C VAL A 41 9.17 8.42 12.99
N HIS A 42 8.36 7.95 13.92
CA HIS A 42 8.71 6.75 14.68
C HIS A 42 8.52 5.51 13.81
N PRO A 43 9.34 4.48 13.96
CA PRO A 43 9.19 3.25 13.15
C PRO A 43 7.81 2.63 13.23
N THR A 44 7.13 2.71 14.38
CA THR A 44 5.80 2.15 14.50
C THR A 44 4.82 2.84 13.57
N THR A 45 5.08 4.09 13.23
CA THR A 45 4.23 4.82 12.30
C THR A 45 4.31 4.21 10.92
N ILE A 46 5.52 3.82 10.50
CA ILE A 46 5.67 3.18 9.21
C ILE A 46 5.06 1.78 9.23
N TYR A 47 5.30 1.02 10.30
CA TYR A 47 4.69 -0.30 10.42
C TYR A 47 3.17 -0.21 10.41
N GLY A 48 2.62 0.85 10.99
CA GLY A 48 1.18 1.02 11.00
C GLY A 48 0.58 1.07 9.61
N ALA A 49 1.29 1.67 8.68
CA ALA A 49 0.81 1.77 7.31
C ALA A 49 0.77 0.43 6.61
N LEU A 50 1.57 -0.54 7.06
CA LEU A 50 1.54 -1.86 6.48
C LEU A 50 0.29 -2.63 6.86
N ILE A 51 -0.34 -2.23 7.94
CA ILE A 51 -1.50 -2.94 8.48
C ILE A 51 -2.80 -2.22 8.16
N LYS A 52 -2.81 -0.90 8.26
CA LYS A 52 -4.00 -0.12 8.04
C LYS A 52 -3.71 1.04 7.12
N PRO A 53 -4.73 1.60 6.48
CA PRO A 53 -4.54 2.79 5.64
C PRO A 53 -3.96 3.95 6.44
N TYR A 54 -2.92 4.54 5.91
CA TYR A 54 -2.29 5.70 6.51
C TYR A 54 -1.56 6.44 5.39
N PRO A 55 -2.27 7.34 4.70
CA PRO A 55 -1.77 7.89 3.44
C PRO A 55 -0.38 8.49 3.49
N LYS A 56 -0.07 9.18 4.56
CA LYS A 56 1.21 9.84 4.65
C LYS A 56 2.36 8.84 4.65
N SER A 57 2.25 7.80 5.46
CA SER A 57 3.28 6.78 5.54
C SER A 57 3.28 5.88 4.32
N GLU A 58 2.11 5.66 3.71
CA GLU A 58 2.05 4.92 2.46
C GLU A 58 2.90 5.58 1.40
N ARG A 59 2.84 6.90 1.35
CA ARG A 59 3.60 7.63 0.36
C ARG A 59 5.10 7.51 0.62
N VAL A 60 5.50 7.53 1.87
CA VAL A 60 6.90 7.37 2.22
C VAL A 60 7.41 6.01 1.73
N ILE A 61 6.65 4.96 1.96
CA ILE A 61 7.02 3.62 1.53
C ILE A 61 7.07 3.53 0.01
N ALA A 62 6.05 4.05 -0.64
CA ALA A 62 5.98 3.97 -2.09
C ALA A 62 7.12 4.72 -2.74
N ASP A 63 7.46 5.89 -2.23
CA ASP A 63 8.57 6.67 -2.76
C ASP A 63 9.88 5.91 -2.64
N ALA A 64 10.09 5.23 -1.53
CA ALA A 64 11.30 4.45 -1.33
C ALA A 64 11.39 3.29 -2.32
N LEU A 65 10.26 2.78 -2.76
CA LEU A 65 10.23 1.69 -3.73
C LEU A 65 10.16 2.18 -5.17
N GLY A 66 10.02 3.47 -5.37
CA GLY A 66 9.90 4.01 -6.71
C GLY A 66 8.58 3.69 -7.36
N LEU A 67 7.55 3.51 -6.55
CA LEU A 67 6.23 3.15 -7.03
C LEU A 67 5.21 4.16 -6.57
N LYS A 68 4.03 4.10 -7.16
CA LYS A 68 2.92 4.90 -6.66
C LYS A 68 2.21 4.09 -5.59
N PRO A 69 1.65 4.74 -4.57
CA PRO A 69 0.97 4.01 -3.51
C PRO A 69 -0.12 3.07 -4.01
N GLU A 70 -0.85 3.48 -5.04
CA GLU A 70 -1.92 2.62 -5.55
C GLU A 70 -1.40 1.39 -6.27
N GLN A 71 -0.13 1.33 -6.59
CA GLN A 71 0.45 0.12 -7.15
C GLN A 71 0.73 -0.91 -6.07
N ILE A 72 0.97 -0.44 -4.85
CA ILE A 72 1.22 -1.32 -3.73
C ILE A 72 -0.10 -1.72 -3.07
N TRP A 73 -1.01 -0.76 -2.96
CA TRP A 73 -2.28 -0.98 -2.28
C TRP A 73 -3.47 -0.65 -3.18
N PRO A 74 -3.64 -1.39 -4.26
CA PRO A 74 -4.73 -1.08 -5.20
C PRO A 74 -6.11 -1.14 -4.57
N GLN A 75 -6.34 -2.04 -3.64
CA GLN A 75 -7.65 -2.15 -3.02
C GLN A 75 -7.91 -1.02 -2.04
N ARG A 76 -6.89 -0.61 -1.30
CA ARG A 76 -7.05 0.53 -0.40
C ARG A 76 -7.46 1.76 -1.16
N TYR A 77 -6.82 1.99 -2.30
CA TYR A 77 -7.06 3.20 -3.06
C TYR A 77 -8.37 3.14 -3.83
N ALA A 78 -8.77 1.97 -4.28
CA ALA A 78 -10.06 1.82 -4.93
C ALA A 78 -11.19 2.12 -3.95
N ALA A 79 -11.09 1.61 -2.74
CA ALA A 79 -12.11 1.87 -1.74
C ALA A 79 -12.15 3.34 -1.36
N ARG A 80 -11.00 3.94 -1.23
CA ARG A 80 -10.89 5.34 -0.84
C ARG A 80 -11.50 6.25 -1.89
N ASN A 81 -11.28 5.92 -3.15
CA ASN A 81 -11.77 6.76 -4.23
C ASN A 81 -13.26 6.60 -4.50
N PHE A 82 -13.78 5.45 -4.19
CA PHE A 82 -15.19 5.18 -4.47
C PHE A 82 -16.16 5.75 -3.46
N GLN A 83 -15.79 5.71 -2.22
CA GLN A 83 -16.70 6.04 -1.15
C GLN A 83 -17.23 7.46 -1.15
N PRO A 84 -16.42 8.47 -1.38
CA PRO A 84 -16.92 9.84 -1.29
C PRO A 84 -18.04 10.15 -2.25
N VAL A 85 -18.05 9.54 -3.41
CA VAL A 85 -19.10 9.80 -4.38
C VAL A 85 -20.44 9.34 -3.87
N LEU A 86 -20.47 8.14 -3.34
CA LEU A 86 -21.70 7.59 -2.83
C LEU A 86 -22.21 8.38 -1.65
N TYR A 87 -21.34 8.73 -0.77
CA TYR A 87 -21.69 9.48 0.40
C TYR A 87 -22.27 10.82 0.02
N ARG A 88 -21.69 11.47 -0.93
CA ARG A 88 -22.15 12.75 -1.36
C ARG A 88 -23.52 12.66 -1.97
N ALA A 89 -23.79 11.64 -2.72
CA ALA A 89 -25.09 11.45 -3.31
C ALA A 89 -26.17 11.29 -2.25
N VAL A 90 -25.85 10.62 -1.20
CA VAL A 90 -26.79 10.40 -0.13
C VAL A 90 -27.12 11.69 0.58
N ASN A 91 -26.18 12.55 0.72
CA ASN A 91 -26.37 13.79 1.43
C ASN A 91 -26.92 14.91 0.59
N ALA A 92 -26.88 14.73 -0.67
CA ALA A 92 -27.45 15.73 -1.53
C ALA A 92 -28.95 15.58 -1.58
#